data_638f3c63a2e55a6c5941148fe9b96ed5
#
_entry.id   638f3c63a2e55a6c5941148fe9b96ed5
#
_cell.length_a   1.000
_cell.length_b   1.000
_cell.length_c   1.000
_cell.angle_alpha   90.00
_cell.angle_beta   90.00
_cell.angle_gamma   90.00
#
_symmetry.space_group_name_H-M   'P 1'
#
loop_
_entity.id
_entity.type
_entity.pdbx_description
1 polymer ?
#
loop_
_entity_poly.entity_id
_entity_poly.type
_entity_poly.pdbx_seq_one_letter_code
_entity_poly.pdbx_strand_id
1 'polypeptide(L)'
;MNHNINHLQKMKRTFLYSSLFGVGMLFAACAEKSRPDLTLPCQNTIAIESTDTPESIMEKAAHIVPSPMQMEALKNEFIAFIHFGPNTFTRMEWGNGMEDPRVFDLKQLDTDQWCEAMKAAGMKMVIFTAKHHDGFVLWQSRYTRHGIMSTDFREGKGDILKDLSASCQKYGLKLGVYLSPADLYQIEHPQGLYGNLSPYTERTIPREVPGRPFANKTTFRFMLDDYNEYFMNQLFELLTEYGPIHEVWFDGAHPKRKGGQRYNYPAWKELIHKLAPQAVIFGREDIRWCGNESGKTRDTEWNVIPYPENPDTTSHFPDMTDEDLGSRTQLCKAKYLHYQQAETNTSIREGWFYRDDDRQRVRSVDDVFDIYERAVGGNSTFLLNIPPNREGRFSAQDVSVLKEVGKRINQTYTTDYLQGAEGPEELLDNNTDTYIVVGPDKKEIVIETPDPVTINRFLIQEAITVSSERVEKHALDAWIDNAWQEVATGTNIGYKRILRFPDVTSNKFRLRILESRMKPAICQVAAYHYAARPPRLEVKRNTEGNVTISTMQQKFGWKTYTQDIARNLNAGFKIHYTTDGSTPTAESKEYTQPFALESGMVKAVALLNNEKGEVCQQQLGTLKRNGRSNRKDLLW
;
A
#
# COMPACT_ATOMS: atom_id res chain seq x y z
N MET A 1 39.48 -53.77 31.50
CA MET A 1 39.67 -55.00 30.72
C MET A 1 39.31 -54.61 29.30
N ASN A 2 40.33 -54.28 28.57
CA ASN A 2 41.00 -55.07 27.53
C ASN A 2 40.05 -55.30 26.32
N HIS A 3 40.35 -54.96 25.20
CA HIS A 3 41.43 -54.73 24.24
C HIS A 3 40.81 -54.75 22.87
N ASN A 4 41.12 -53.85 22.04
CA ASN A 4 42.21 -53.73 21.04
C ASN A 4 41.70 -54.08 19.62
N ILE A 5 41.82 -53.12 18.73
CA ILE A 5 42.91 -52.76 17.81
C ILE A 5 42.80 -53.43 16.39
N ASN A 6 42.74 -52.54 15.39
CA ASN A 6 43.48 -52.50 14.12
C ASN A 6 43.42 -53.63 13.06
N HIS A 7 43.20 -53.29 11.81
CA HIS A 7 44.18 -53.01 10.72
C HIS A 7 43.51 -53.08 9.37
N LEU A 8 43.54 -52.05 8.57
CA LEU A 8 44.47 -51.72 7.48
C LEU A 8 44.82 -52.81 6.45
N GLN A 9 44.60 -52.40 5.25
CA GLN A 9 45.38 -52.54 4.01
C GLN A 9 44.73 -53.27 2.84
N LYS A 10 44.50 -52.51 1.75
CA LYS A 10 45.20 -52.48 0.45
C LYS A 10 45.31 -53.84 -0.29
N MET A 11 44.77 -53.89 -1.52
CA MET A 11 45.51 -53.90 -2.78
C MET A 11 44.63 -54.36 -3.98
N LYS A 12 44.55 -53.55 -4.97
CA LYS A 12 44.91 -53.62 -6.39
C LYS A 12 44.70 -54.94 -7.20
N ARG A 13 44.19 -54.70 -8.41
CA ARG A 13 44.45 -55.22 -9.77
C ARG A 13 43.36 -56.10 -10.38
N THR A 14 42.66 -55.58 -11.38
CA THR A 14 42.80 -55.70 -12.84
C THR A 14 42.47 -57.09 -13.42
N PHE A 15 41.45 -57.20 -14.29
CA PHE A 15 41.47 -57.53 -15.73
C PHE A 15 40.04 -57.77 -16.29
N LEU A 16 39.77 -57.03 -17.35
CA LEU A 16 39.03 -57.29 -18.60
C LEU A 16 38.17 -58.56 -18.69
N TYR A 17 36.90 -58.37 -19.14
CA TYR A 17 36.42 -58.88 -20.43
C TYR A 17 35.11 -58.23 -20.85
N SER A 18 35.05 -57.92 -22.12
CA SER A 18 33.96 -57.33 -22.90
C SER A 18 32.70 -58.17 -22.96
N SER A 19 31.54 -57.52 -22.86
CA SER A 19 30.35 -57.95 -23.63
C SER A 19 29.46 -56.75 -23.90
N LEU A 20 29.25 -56.48 -25.20
CA LEU A 20 28.29 -55.55 -25.75
C LEU A 20 26.87 -55.85 -25.23
N PHE A 21 26.28 -54.85 -24.61
CA PHE A 21 24.81 -54.68 -24.65
C PHE A 21 24.54 -53.19 -24.87
N GLY A 22 23.90 -52.89 -25.98
CA GLY A 22 23.46 -51.57 -26.32
C GLY A 22 22.38 -51.10 -25.34
N VAL A 23 22.70 -50.10 -24.54
CA VAL A 23 21.70 -49.32 -23.80
C VAL A 23 21.52 -48.04 -24.60
N GLY A 24 20.35 -47.91 -25.18
CA GLY A 24 19.87 -46.69 -25.78
C GLY A 24 19.96 -45.55 -24.78
N MET A 25 20.82 -44.56 -25.09
CA MET A 25 20.78 -43.28 -24.40
C MET A 25 19.46 -42.60 -24.78
N LEU A 26 18.51 -42.67 -23.88
CA LEU A 26 17.44 -41.66 -23.81
C LEU A 26 18.14 -40.36 -23.46
N PHE A 27 18.41 -39.53 -24.47
CA PHE A 27 18.65 -38.11 -24.27
C PHE A 27 17.33 -37.56 -23.71
N ALA A 28 17.25 -37.44 -22.39
CA ALA A 28 16.36 -36.48 -21.78
C ALA A 28 16.89 -35.11 -22.23
N ALA A 29 16.26 -34.54 -23.25
CA ALA A 29 16.40 -33.12 -23.57
C ALA A 29 15.88 -32.40 -22.33
N CYS A 30 16.79 -32.03 -21.41
CA CYS A 30 16.52 -30.94 -20.49
C CYS A 30 16.21 -29.74 -21.38
N ALA A 31 14.95 -29.36 -21.46
CA ALA A 31 14.57 -28.08 -22.04
C ALA A 31 15.43 -27.02 -21.33
N GLU A 32 16.31 -26.38 -22.07
CA GLU A 32 17.07 -25.24 -21.60
C GLU A 32 16.03 -24.21 -21.14
N LYS A 33 15.88 -24.03 -19.82
CA LYS A 33 14.99 -22.98 -19.28
C LYS A 33 15.41 -21.67 -19.96
N SER A 34 14.49 -21.07 -20.70
CA SER A 34 14.76 -19.79 -21.36
C SER A 34 15.13 -18.77 -20.29
N ARG A 35 16.33 -18.22 -20.38
CA ARG A 35 16.78 -17.14 -19.49
C ARG A 35 16.40 -15.78 -20.09
N PRO A 36 16.08 -14.78 -19.26
CA PRO A 36 15.91 -13.41 -19.76
C PRO A 36 17.18 -12.98 -20.51
N ASP A 37 17.01 -12.20 -21.59
CA ASP A 37 18.16 -11.56 -22.25
C ASP A 37 18.74 -10.52 -21.29
N LEU A 38 19.79 -10.90 -20.59
CA LEU A 38 20.55 -10.02 -19.70
C LEU A 38 21.79 -9.55 -20.45
N THR A 39 21.63 -8.47 -21.20
CA THR A 39 22.72 -7.81 -21.93
C THR A 39 23.59 -6.94 -21.02
N LEU A 40 23.02 -6.55 -19.87
CA LEU A 40 23.65 -5.77 -18.80
C LEU A 40 23.44 -6.46 -17.44
N PRO A 41 24.29 -6.19 -16.43
CA PRO A 41 24.02 -6.61 -15.06
C PRO A 41 22.76 -5.95 -14.51
N CYS A 42 21.90 -6.73 -13.84
CA CYS A 42 20.77 -6.17 -13.10
C CYS A 42 21.25 -5.42 -11.85
N GLN A 43 20.77 -4.20 -11.65
CA GLN A 43 21.14 -3.31 -10.55
C GLN A 43 19.92 -2.53 -10.05
N ASN A 44 20.00 -2.02 -8.84
CA ASN A 44 18.95 -1.16 -8.29
C ASN A 44 18.98 0.26 -8.86
N THR A 45 20.18 0.74 -9.22
CA THR A 45 20.43 2.07 -9.81
C THR A 45 21.40 1.94 -10.99
N ILE A 46 21.10 2.57 -12.12
CA ILE A 46 22.00 2.65 -13.29
C ILE A 46 22.13 4.11 -13.75
N ALA A 47 23.36 4.56 -13.94
CA ALA A 47 23.63 5.89 -14.50
C ALA A 47 23.36 5.92 -16.02
N ILE A 48 22.89 7.07 -16.51
CA ILE A 48 22.73 7.36 -17.93
C ILE A 48 23.92 8.22 -18.36
N GLU A 49 24.62 7.76 -19.38
CA GLU A 49 25.78 8.43 -19.96
C GLU A 49 25.34 9.36 -21.10
N SER A 50 26.17 10.37 -21.39
CA SER A 50 25.88 11.32 -22.47
C SER A 50 25.85 10.67 -23.87
N THR A 51 26.36 9.46 -23.99
CA THR A 51 26.40 8.66 -25.24
C THR A 51 25.19 7.73 -25.38
N ASP A 52 24.34 7.62 -24.36
CA ASP A 52 23.18 6.75 -24.41
C ASP A 52 22.13 7.25 -25.41
N THR A 53 21.62 6.33 -26.19
CA THR A 53 20.46 6.56 -27.06
C THR A 53 19.16 6.22 -26.33
N PRO A 54 17.98 6.64 -26.83
CA PRO A 54 16.71 6.22 -26.25
C PRO A 54 16.57 4.69 -26.12
N GLU A 55 17.11 3.93 -27.07
CA GLU A 55 17.10 2.47 -27.07
C GLU A 55 17.98 1.91 -25.96
N SER A 56 19.21 2.43 -25.78
CA SER A 56 20.11 1.99 -24.72
C SER A 56 19.58 2.39 -23.32
N ILE A 57 18.86 3.51 -23.21
CA ILE A 57 18.19 3.91 -21.96
C ILE A 57 17.07 2.92 -21.63
N MET A 58 16.28 2.48 -22.61
CA MET A 58 15.24 1.46 -22.39
C MET A 58 15.86 0.10 -22.03
N GLU A 59 16.98 -0.26 -22.63
CA GLU A 59 17.73 -1.44 -22.24
C GLU A 59 18.21 -1.34 -20.78
N LYS A 60 18.78 -0.21 -20.36
CA LYS A 60 19.15 0.04 -18.95
C LYS A 60 17.94 -0.05 -18.03
N ALA A 61 16.82 0.56 -18.39
CA ALA A 61 15.57 0.49 -17.61
C ALA A 61 15.09 -0.95 -17.42
N ALA A 62 15.23 -1.79 -18.43
CA ALA A 62 14.87 -3.20 -18.39
C ALA A 62 15.84 -4.07 -17.54
N HIS A 63 16.87 -3.48 -16.94
CA HIS A 63 17.82 -4.13 -16.02
C HIS A 63 17.81 -3.51 -14.61
N ILE A 64 16.90 -2.57 -14.33
CA ILE A 64 16.69 -2.02 -12.99
C ILE A 64 15.80 -2.97 -12.19
N VAL A 65 16.31 -3.49 -11.09
CA VAL A 65 15.60 -4.47 -10.25
C VAL A 65 15.48 -3.99 -8.80
N PRO A 66 14.45 -4.45 -8.06
CA PRO A 66 14.35 -4.16 -6.64
C PRO A 66 15.50 -4.77 -5.85
N SER A 67 15.88 -4.10 -4.76
CA SER A 67 16.75 -4.71 -3.74
C SER A 67 16.00 -5.85 -3.01
N PRO A 68 16.71 -6.76 -2.32
CA PRO A 68 16.05 -7.78 -1.50
C PRO A 68 15.12 -7.19 -0.44
N MET A 69 15.47 -6.04 0.15
CA MET A 69 14.63 -5.35 1.15
C MET A 69 13.35 -4.80 0.51
N GLN A 70 13.45 -4.17 -0.66
CA GLN A 70 12.29 -3.69 -1.40
C GLN A 70 11.36 -4.84 -1.82
N MET A 71 11.93 -5.99 -2.20
CA MET A 71 11.14 -7.17 -2.54
C MET A 71 10.35 -7.69 -1.33
N GLU A 72 10.96 -7.72 -0.14
CA GLU A 72 10.27 -8.09 1.10
C GLU A 72 9.23 -7.03 1.52
N ALA A 73 9.47 -5.76 1.25
CA ALA A 73 8.49 -4.68 1.49
C ALA A 73 7.27 -4.81 0.57
N LEU A 74 7.45 -5.09 -0.73
CA LEU A 74 6.36 -5.33 -1.68
C LEU A 74 5.43 -6.46 -1.24
N LYS A 75 5.96 -7.54 -0.65
CA LYS A 75 5.16 -8.67 -0.14
C LYS A 75 4.23 -8.29 1.02
N ASN A 76 4.42 -7.15 1.67
CA ASN A 76 3.49 -6.67 2.70
C ASN A 76 2.15 -6.24 2.10
N GLU A 77 2.12 -5.72 0.87
CA GLU A 77 0.94 -5.36 0.08
C GLU A 77 -0.03 -4.40 0.78
N PHE A 78 -0.68 -4.82 1.87
CA PHE A 78 -1.62 -4.05 2.66
C PHE A 78 -1.06 -3.79 4.05
N ILE A 79 -0.84 -2.51 4.37
CA ILE A 79 -0.09 -2.01 5.52
C ILE A 79 -0.98 -1.04 6.30
N ALA A 80 -0.93 -1.11 7.63
CA ALA A 80 -1.58 -0.15 8.50
C ALA A 80 -0.68 1.06 8.77
N PHE A 81 -1.28 2.24 8.85
CA PHE A 81 -0.66 3.43 9.40
C PHE A 81 -1.42 3.85 10.65
N ILE A 82 -0.74 4.29 11.70
CA ILE A 82 -1.39 4.75 12.92
C ILE A 82 -0.89 6.14 13.26
N HIS A 83 -1.76 7.15 13.08
CA HIS A 83 -1.55 8.50 13.59
C HIS A 83 -2.19 8.62 14.96
N PHE A 84 -1.36 8.80 15.98
CA PHE A 84 -1.78 8.99 17.36
C PHE A 84 -0.87 9.99 18.06
N GLY A 85 -1.37 10.76 18.98
CA GLY A 85 -0.59 11.77 19.68
C GLY A 85 -1.45 12.90 20.25
N PRO A 86 -0.83 14.03 20.67
CA PRO A 86 -1.57 15.20 21.18
C PRO A 86 -2.66 15.68 20.22
N ASN A 87 -2.46 15.54 18.93
CA ASN A 87 -3.38 15.96 17.88
C ASN A 87 -4.73 15.26 17.95
N THR A 88 -4.78 14.01 18.43
CA THR A 88 -6.03 13.30 18.75
C THR A 88 -6.83 14.04 19.84
N PHE A 89 -6.17 14.68 20.79
CA PHE A 89 -6.80 15.37 21.92
C PHE A 89 -7.10 16.84 21.62
N THR A 90 -6.33 17.48 20.75
CA THR A 90 -6.52 18.87 20.33
C THR A 90 -7.35 19.03 19.07
N ARG A 91 -7.66 17.93 18.33
CA ARG A 91 -8.36 17.91 17.03
C ARG A 91 -7.59 18.67 15.94
N MET A 92 -6.27 18.68 16.01
CA MET A 92 -5.39 19.32 15.03
C MET A 92 -4.70 18.25 14.16
N GLU A 93 -4.23 18.66 12.98
CA GLU A 93 -3.43 17.77 12.12
C GLU A 93 -1.93 17.94 12.39
N TRP A 94 -1.47 19.16 12.70
CA TRP A 94 -0.04 19.42 12.90
C TRP A 94 0.34 19.79 14.33
N GLY A 95 -0.54 20.45 15.08
CA GLY A 95 -0.19 21.07 16.33
C GLY A 95 0.66 22.34 16.15
N ASN A 96 1.23 22.86 17.23
CA ASN A 96 2.10 24.03 17.22
C ASN A 96 3.48 23.77 17.84
N GLY A 97 3.73 22.56 18.37
CA GLY A 97 4.98 22.17 19.02
C GLY A 97 5.17 22.67 20.45
N MET A 98 4.23 23.46 20.96
CA MET A 98 4.29 24.02 22.31
C MET A 98 3.08 23.61 23.17
N GLU A 99 2.41 22.54 22.76
CA GLU A 99 1.33 21.94 23.52
C GLU A 99 1.84 21.50 24.89
N ASP A 100 1.06 21.79 25.95
CA ASP A 100 1.31 21.16 27.25
C ASP A 100 1.21 19.65 27.09
N PRO A 101 2.23 18.85 27.42
CA PRO A 101 2.15 17.39 27.34
C PRO A 101 0.93 16.77 27.98
N ARG A 102 0.34 17.42 29.01
CA ARG A 102 -0.87 16.97 29.70
C ARG A 102 -2.15 17.04 28.86
N VAL A 103 -2.13 17.72 27.69
CA VAL A 103 -3.27 17.64 26.74
C VAL A 103 -3.43 16.22 26.18
N PHE A 104 -2.36 15.43 26.18
CA PHE A 104 -2.39 14.02 25.87
C PHE A 104 -2.92 13.22 27.09
N ASP A 105 -4.21 13.37 27.32
CA ASP A 105 -4.92 12.82 28.49
C ASP A 105 -5.37 11.37 28.26
N LEU A 106 -4.44 10.51 27.87
CA LEU A 106 -4.71 9.09 27.64
C LEU A 106 -4.91 8.35 28.97
N LYS A 107 -6.05 7.69 29.15
CA LYS A 107 -6.38 6.91 30.36
C LYS A 107 -6.22 5.41 30.15
N GLN A 108 -6.45 4.95 28.96
CA GLN A 108 -6.41 3.53 28.58
C GLN A 108 -5.65 3.38 27.26
N LEU A 109 -5.14 2.20 27.01
CA LEU A 109 -4.49 1.84 25.76
C LEU A 109 -4.71 0.36 25.50
N ASP A 110 -5.10 0.02 24.28
CA ASP A 110 -5.33 -1.37 23.87
C ASP A 110 -4.73 -1.62 22.49
N THR A 111 -3.42 -1.82 22.46
CA THR A 111 -2.66 -2.11 21.22
C THR A 111 -2.93 -3.52 20.70
N ASP A 112 -3.43 -4.43 21.55
CA ASP A 112 -3.89 -5.75 21.12
C ASP A 112 -5.14 -5.62 20.23
N GLN A 113 -6.09 -4.77 20.60
CA GLN A 113 -7.27 -4.49 19.78
C GLN A 113 -6.90 -3.86 18.42
N TRP A 114 -5.85 -3.01 18.37
CA TRP A 114 -5.34 -2.49 17.10
C TRP A 114 -4.83 -3.63 16.21
N CYS A 115 -3.95 -4.47 16.76
CA CYS A 115 -3.34 -5.58 16.03
C CYS A 115 -4.39 -6.61 15.58
N GLU A 116 -5.37 -6.92 16.42
CA GLU A 116 -6.47 -7.82 16.07
C GLU A 116 -7.29 -7.30 14.89
N ALA A 117 -7.63 -6.00 14.91
CA ALA A 117 -8.39 -5.37 13.82
C ALA A 117 -7.57 -5.31 12.51
N MET A 118 -6.28 -4.99 12.58
CA MET A 118 -5.38 -4.98 11.42
C MET A 118 -5.21 -6.39 10.82
N LYS A 119 -5.04 -7.42 11.64
CA LYS A 119 -5.00 -8.82 11.19
C LYS A 119 -6.29 -9.25 10.54
N ALA A 120 -7.44 -8.84 11.10
CA ALA A 120 -8.74 -9.14 10.53
C ALA A 120 -8.94 -8.50 9.13
N ALA A 121 -8.29 -7.37 8.87
CA ALA A 121 -8.26 -6.74 7.54
C ALA A 121 -7.30 -7.44 6.55
N GLY A 122 -6.43 -8.34 7.02
CA GLY A 122 -5.40 -8.99 6.20
C GLY A 122 -4.10 -8.20 6.12
N MET A 123 -3.91 -7.18 6.95
CA MET A 123 -2.67 -6.39 6.99
C MET A 123 -1.51 -7.21 7.57
N LYS A 124 -0.29 -6.95 7.06
CA LYS A 124 0.93 -7.69 7.43
C LYS A 124 1.92 -6.87 8.23
N MET A 125 1.80 -5.55 8.18
CA MET A 125 2.69 -4.61 8.85
C MET A 125 1.91 -3.40 9.36
N VAL A 126 2.45 -2.74 10.37
CA VAL A 126 1.97 -1.44 10.86
C VAL A 126 3.11 -0.46 10.96
N ILE A 127 2.89 0.77 10.49
CA ILE A 127 3.77 1.92 10.68
C ILE A 127 3.13 2.83 11.74
N PHE A 128 3.88 3.15 12.79
CA PHE A 128 3.40 3.95 13.91
C PHE A 128 4.06 5.33 13.95
N THR A 129 3.28 6.40 14.08
CA THR A 129 3.82 7.76 14.26
C THR A 129 4.45 7.90 15.64
N ALA A 130 5.69 7.45 15.78
CA ALA A 130 6.42 7.56 17.04
C ALA A 130 6.64 9.02 17.45
N LYS A 131 6.91 9.90 16.48
CA LYS A 131 6.95 11.37 16.63
C LYS A 131 6.39 12.03 15.39
N HIS A 132 5.29 12.78 15.51
CA HIS A 132 4.73 13.59 14.44
C HIS A 132 5.36 15.00 14.42
N HIS A 133 4.87 15.90 13.59
CA HIS A 133 5.43 17.26 13.39
C HIS A 133 5.43 18.13 14.64
N ASP A 134 4.54 17.86 15.60
CA ASP A 134 4.51 18.56 16.91
C ASP A 134 5.76 18.31 17.76
N GLY A 135 6.56 17.27 17.41
CA GLY A 135 7.77 16.88 18.13
C GLY A 135 7.50 16.05 19.39
N PHE A 136 6.22 15.72 19.69
CA PHE A 136 5.85 14.91 20.85
C PHE A 136 6.19 13.44 20.61
N VAL A 137 7.01 12.86 21.51
CA VAL A 137 7.44 11.46 21.38
C VAL A 137 6.55 10.52 22.20
N LEU A 138 6.18 9.39 21.59
CA LEU A 138 5.29 8.37 22.18
C LEU A 138 6.03 7.18 22.78
N TRP A 139 7.35 7.33 23.00
CA TRP A 139 8.23 6.36 23.68
C TRP A 139 9.06 7.05 24.76
N GLN A 140 9.74 6.29 25.61
CA GLN A 140 10.57 6.80 26.70
C GLN A 140 11.93 7.32 26.18
N SER A 141 11.93 8.38 25.36
CA SER A 141 13.16 8.95 24.84
C SER A 141 14.09 9.49 25.93
N ARG A 142 15.41 9.40 25.69
CA ARG A 142 16.46 9.99 26.52
C ARG A 142 16.75 11.43 26.16
N TYR A 143 16.32 11.87 24.97
CA TYR A 143 16.83 13.08 24.32
C TYR A 143 15.84 14.25 24.28
N THR A 144 14.60 14.05 24.73
CA THR A 144 13.59 15.10 24.88
C THR A 144 12.72 14.84 26.10
N ARG A 145 12.13 15.93 26.61
CA ARG A 145 11.07 15.87 27.61
C ARG A 145 9.69 16.19 27.01
N HIS A 146 9.65 16.63 25.75
CA HIS A 146 8.39 16.82 25.05
C HIS A 146 7.88 15.47 24.54
N GLY A 147 7.09 14.78 25.37
CA GLY A 147 6.63 13.44 25.07
C GLY A 147 5.85 12.81 26.22
N ILE A 148 5.53 11.53 26.05
CA ILE A 148 4.70 10.73 26.94
C ILE A 148 5.20 10.68 28.38
N MET A 149 6.52 10.84 28.61
CA MET A 149 7.12 10.88 29.94
C MET A 149 6.73 12.14 30.76
N SER A 150 6.16 13.15 30.11
CA SER A 150 5.70 14.39 30.74
C SER A 150 4.16 14.46 30.86
N THR A 151 3.49 13.33 30.65
CA THR A 151 2.03 13.18 30.79
C THR A 151 1.66 12.45 32.08
N ASP A 152 0.38 12.44 32.41
CA ASP A 152 -0.16 11.64 33.54
C ASP A 152 -0.33 10.17 33.18
N PHE A 153 -0.18 9.80 31.90
CA PHE A 153 -0.36 8.42 31.47
C PHE A 153 0.65 7.48 32.12
N ARG A 154 0.14 6.54 32.94
CA ARG A 154 0.93 5.62 33.75
C ARG A 154 2.01 6.33 34.58
N GLU A 155 1.67 7.49 35.16
CA GLU A 155 2.58 8.34 35.96
C GLU A 155 3.85 8.76 35.19
N GLY A 156 3.72 9.06 33.90
CA GLY A 156 4.84 9.40 33.03
C GLY A 156 5.72 8.22 32.61
N LYS A 157 5.34 6.97 32.98
CA LYS A 157 6.10 5.76 32.64
C LYS A 157 5.52 5.00 31.45
N GLY A 158 4.49 5.55 30.80
CA GLY A 158 3.88 4.97 29.61
C GLY A 158 4.86 4.93 28.43
N ASP A 159 4.71 3.92 27.57
CA ASP A 159 5.48 3.76 26.33
C ASP A 159 4.61 3.03 25.32
N ILE A 160 3.97 3.80 24.42
CA ILE A 160 3.00 3.26 23.47
C ILE A 160 3.68 2.37 22.42
N LEU A 161 4.87 2.78 21.97
CA LEU A 161 5.62 2.01 20.98
C LEU A 161 6.04 0.65 21.54
N LYS A 162 6.39 0.59 22.84
CA LYS A 162 6.73 -0.67 23.52
C LYS A 162 5.52 -1.60 23.61
N ASP A 163 4.36 -1.07 23.97
CA ASP A 163 3.12 -1.85 24.03
C ASP A 163 2.75 -2.35 22.62
N LEU A 164 2.81 -1.49 21.61
CA LEU A 164 2.54 -1.86 20.22
C LEU A 164 3.52 -2.90 19.70
N SER A 165 4.82 -2.76 19.99
CA SER A 165 5.84 -3.75 19.61
C SER A 165 5.53 -5.13 20.17
N ALA A 166 5.14 -5.20 21.45
CA ALA A 166 4.74 -6.46 22.09
C ALA A 166 3.49 -7.07 21.44
N SER A 167 2.49 -6.24 21.14
CA SER A 167 1.28 -6.68 20.41
C SER A 167 1.60 -7.13 18.99
N CYS A 168 2.46 -6.43 18.25
CA CYS A 168 2.91 -6.85 16.91
C CYS A 168 3.57 -8.23 16.95
N GLN A 169 4.43 -8.47 17.92
CA GLN A 169 5.05 -9.79 18.10
C GLN A 169 4.01 -10.87 18.40
N LYS A 170 3.05 -10.59 19.27
CA LYS A 170 1.96 -11.51 19.64
C LYS A 170 1.08 -11.89 18.45
N TYR A 171 0.74 -10.93 17.58
CA TYR A 171 -0.15 -11.12 16.45
C TYR A 171 0.58 -11.43 15.12
N GLY A 172 1.91 -11.49 15.12
CA GLY A 172 2.70 -11.76 13.91
C GLY A 172 2.59 -10.64 12.87
N LEU A 173 2.60 -9.38 13.31
CA LEU A 173 2.69 -8.19 12.47
C LEU A 173 4.12 -7.67 12.46
N LYS A 174 4.61 -7.22 11.30
CA LYS A 174 5.84 -6.45 11.20
C LYS A 174 5.60 -5.03 11.75
N LEU A 175 6.64 -4.41 12.32
CA LEU A 175 6.60 -3.05 12.84
C LEU A 175 7.46 -2.13 11.99
N GLY A 176 6.93 -0.98 11.62
CA GLY A 176 7.62 0.18 11.08
C GLY A 176 7.41 1.40 11.98
N VAL A 177 8.27 2.39 11.84
CA VAL A 177 8.20 3.63 12.61
C VAL A 177 8.22 4.84 11.69
N TYR A 178 7.30 5.76 11.93
CA TYR A 178 7.33 7.11 11.37
C TYR A 178 8.04 8.02 12.37
N LEU A 179 9.05 8.73 11.90
CA LEU A 179 9.76 9.75 12.65
C LEU A 179 9.81 11.04 11.81
N SER A 180 9.05 12.06 12.18
CA SER A 180 9.03 13.32 11.44
C SER A 180 10.39 14.02 11.45
N PRO A 181 10.96 14.33 10.27
CA PRO A 181 12.13 15.20 10.17
C PRO A 181 11.82 16.64 10.61
N ALA A 182 10.59 17.12 10.39
CA ALA A 182 10.10 18.37 10.95
C ALA A 182 9.76 18.19 12.44
N ASP A 183 10.19 19.11 13.29
CA ASP A 183 9.95 19.06 14.73
C ASP A 183 9.61 20.47 15.22
N LEU A 184 8.30 20.75 15.35
CA LEU A 184 7.82 22.06 15.74
C LEU A 184 8.25 22.44 17.16
N TYR A 185 8.39 21.47 18.07
CA TYR A 185 8.92 21.73 19.40
C TYR A 185 10.37 22.26 19.32
N GLN A 186 11.22 21.64 18.52
CA GLN A 186 12.59 22.08 18.33
C GLN A 186 12.69 23.39 17.53
N ILE A 187 11.65 23.75 16.78
CA ILE A 187 11.56 25.04 16.07
C ILE A 187 11.13 26.17 17.01
N GLU A 188 10.10 25.96 17.83
CA GLU A 188 9.44 27.03 18.60
C GLU A 188 10.04 27.21 20.00
N HIS A 189 10.61 26.15 20.59
CA HIS A 189 11.21 26.24 21.92
C HIS A 189 12.45 27.15 21.92
N PRO A 190 12.62 28.02 22.91
CA PRO A 190 13.78 28.97 22.98
C PRO A 190 15.15 28.27 22.90
N GLN A 191 15.26 27.05 23.42
CA GLN A 191 16.47 26.22 23.38
C GLN A 191 16.38 25.12 22.31
N GLY A 192 15.48 25.25 21.34
CA GLY A 192 15.29 24.28 20.30
C GLY A 192 16.49 24.18 19.35
N LEU A 193 16.70 23.00 18.83
CA LEU A 193 17.89 22.67 18.04
C LEU A 193 17.69 22.88 16.54
N TYR A 194 16.44 22.91 16.06
CA TYR A 194 16.12 23.02 14.64
C TYR A 194 16.52 24.39 14.08
N GLY A 195 17.43 24.39 13.10
CA GLY A 195 17.91 25.62 12.46
C GLY A 195 18.74 26.53 13.39
N ASN A 196 19.33 25.99 14.45
CA ASN A 196 20.17 26.74 15.39
C ASN A 196 21.56 27.08 14.82
N LEU A 197 21.86 26.65 13.58
CA LEU A 197 23.11 26.89 12.86
C LEU A 197 24.36 26.40 13.60
N SER A 198 24.24 25.40 14.46
CA SER A 198 25.39 24.81 15.14
C SER A 198 26.36 24.18 14.13
N PRO A 199 27.67 24.18 14.40
CA PRO A 199 28.65 23.65 13.48
C PRO A 199 28.57 22.12 13.38
N TYR A 200 28.88 21.60 12.19
CA TYR A 200 29.12 20.16 12.00
C TYR A 200 30.42 19.78 12.69
N THR A 201 30.33 18.90 13.67
CA THR A 201 31.48 18.35 14.39
C THR A 201 31.34 16.84 14.50
N GLU A 202 32.43 16.13 14.78
CA GLU A 202 32.37 14.68 15.03
C GLU A 202 31.54 14.43 16.31
N ARG A 203 30.49 13.63 16.16
CA ARG A 203 29.59 13.22 17.25
C ARG A 203 29.54 11.69 17.33
N THR A 204 29.39 11.19 18.55
CA THR A 204 29.18 9.75 18.80
C THR A 204 27.70 9.46 18.97
N ILE A 205 27.19 8.51 18.20
CA ILE A 205 25.81 8.01 18.28
C ILE A 205 25.83 6.56 18.78
N PRO A 206 25.07 6.23 19.86
CA PRO A 206 24.25 7.14 20.65
C PRO A 206 25.10 7.98 21.60
N ARG A 207 24.62 9.19 21.90
CA ARG A 207 25.17 9.99 22.99
C ARG A 207 24.76 9.38 24.33
N GLU A 208 25.72 9.13 25.19
CA GLU A 208 25.45 8.57 26.52
C GLU A 208 24.60 9.52 27.37
N VAL A 209 23.65 8.94 28.11
CA VAL A 209 22.83 9.63 29.09
C VAL A 209 23.01 8.97 30.45
N PRO A 210 23.53 9.69 31.46
CA PRO A 210 23.77 9.15 32.79
C PRO A 210 22.52 8.47 33.38
N GLY A 211 22.69 7.27 33.90
CA GLY A 211 21.61 6.48 34.51
C GLY A 211 20.63 5.82 33.52
N ARG A 212 20.81 6.00 32.21
CA ARG A 212 19.95 5.41 31.17
C ARG A 212 20.76 4.72 30.06
N PRO A 213 21.58 3.71 30.38
CA PRO A 213 22.41 3.03 29.38
C PRO A 213 21.55 2.28 28.36
N PHE A 214 22.07 2.15 27.13
CA PHE A 214 21.52 1.25 26.12
C PHE A 214 21.94 -0.19 26.38
N ALA A 215 21.08 -1.16 26.05
CA ALA A 215 21.44 -2.56 25.96
C ALA A 215 22.40 -2.81 24.79
N ASN A 216 22.10 -2.23 23.64
CA ASN A 216 23.01 -2.23 22.48
C ASN A 216 24.23 -1.33 22.78
N LYS A 217 25.43 -1.90 22.67
CA LYS A 217 26.70 -1.20 22.97
C LYS A 217 27.43 -0.70 21.73
N THR A 218 26.84 -0.88 20.55
CA THR A 218 27.43 -0.36 19.30
C THR A 218 27.40 1.16 19.29
N THR A 219 28.50 1.76 18.88
CA THR A 219 28.61 3.22 18.72
C THR A 219 29.11 3.56 17.32
N PHE A 220 28.69 4.73 16.84
CA PHE A 220 29.05 5.23 15.51
C PHE A 220 29.55 6.66 15.62
N ARG A 221 30.40 7.08 14.69
CA ARG A 221 30.87 8.46 14.60
C ARG A 221 30.42 9.08 13.30
N PHE A 222 29.85 10.29 13.39
CA PHE A 222 29.35 11.06 12.25
C PHE A 222 29.68 12.54 12.40
N MET A 223 29.84 13.21 11.29
CA MET A 223 29.90 14.69 11.24
C MET A 223 28.47 15.24 11.26
N LEU A 224 28.04 15.84 12.37
CA LEU A 224 26.66 16.26 12.64
C LEU A 224 26.61 17.62 13.29
N ASP A 225 25.54 18.40 13.02
CA ASP A 225 25.08 19.51 13.84
C ASP A 225 24.20 19.01 15.01
N ASP A 226 23.77 19.90 15.87
CA ASP A 226 23.00 19.53 17.07
C ASP A 226 21.67 18.86 16.74
N TYR A 227 20.96 19.32 15.69
CA TYR A 227 19.67 18.75 15.31
C TYR A 227 19.82 17.35 14.73
N ASN A 228 20.78 17.13 13.82
CA ASN A 228 21.04 15.82 13.26
C ASN A 228 21.54 14.83 14.32
N GLU A 229 22.36 15.27 15.31
CA GLU A 229 22.72 14.45 16.46
C GLU A 229 21.47 14.04 17.27
N TYR A 230 20.59 14.99 17.59
CA TYR A 230 19.33 14.74 18.28
C TYR A 230 18.46 13.71 17.53
N PHE A 231 18.28 13.93 16.24
CA PHE A 231 17.47 13.06 15.39
C PHE A 231 18.05 11.64 15.27
N MET A 232 19.36 11.52 15.08
CA MET A 232 20.03 10.21 15.00
C MET A 232 20.04 9.46 16.32
N ASN A 233 20.09 10.14 17.44
CA ASN A 233 19.94 9.53 18.75
C ASN A 233 18.53 8.95 18.94
N GLN A 234 17.49 9.62 18.45
CA GLN A 234 16.12 9.09 18.42
C GLN A 234 16.01 7.87 17.49
N LEU A 235 16.60 7.92 16.31
CA LEU A 235 16.67 6.75 15.40
C LEU A 235 17.34 5.56 16.10
N PHE A 236 18.45 5.79 16.81
CA PHE A 236 19.14 4.72 17.53
C PHE A 236 18.23 4.07 18.59
N GLU A 237 17.48 4.86 19.37
CA GLU A 237 16.50 4.34 20.33
C GLU A 237 15.46 3.44 19.63
N LEU A 238 14.85 3.95 18.57
CA LEU A 238 13.78 3.26 17.84
C LEU A 238 14.25 1.96 17.19
N LEU A 239 15.46 1.94 16.65
CA LEU A 239 16.00 0.79 15.91
C LEU A 239 16.61 -0.28 16.82
N THR A 240 16.89 0.02 18.10
CA THR A 240 17.59 -0.93 19.00
C THR A 240 16.78 -1.41 20.20
N GLU A 241 15.67 -0.72 20.56
CA GLU A 241 14.93 -1.03 21.79
C GLU A 241 13.49 -1.55 21.58
N TYR A 242 12.98 -1.52 20.33
CA TYR A 242 11.57 -1.86 20.05
C TYR A 242 11.40 -3.06 19.12
N GLY A 243 12.42 -3.92 19.05
CA GLY A 243 12.41 -5.11 18.19
C GLY A 243 12.79 -4.81 16.74
N PRO A 244 12.60 -5.77 15.82
CA PRO A 244 12.94 -5.57 14.43
C PRO A 244 12.03 -4.50 13.79
N ILE A 245 12.65 -3.43 13.27
CA ILE A 245 11.96 -2.41 12.46
C ILE A 245 12.13 -2.78 10.99
N HIS A 246 11.03 -2.79 10.23
CA HIS A 246 10.99 -3.20 8.83
C HIS A 246 10.82 -2.02 7.86
N GLU A 247 10.38 -0.88 8.37
CA GLU A 247 10.28 0.37 7.60
C GLU A 247 10.51 1.57 8.50
N VAL A 248 11.30 2.53 8.01
CA VAL A 248 11.43 3.87 8.61
C VAL A 248 10.78 4.87 7.66
N TRP A 249 9.72 5.50 8.15
CA TRP A 249 8.91 6.40 7.36
C TRP A 249 9.27 7.86 7.65
N PHE A 250 9.84 8.56 6.67
CA PHE A 250 10.17 9.97 6.76
C PHE A 250 9.18 10.81 5.98
N ASP A 251 8.52 11.73 6.67
CA ASP A 251 7.67 12.73 6.04
C ASP A 251 8.49 13.72 5.20
N GLY A 252 7.90 14.21 4.11
CA GLY A 252 8.50 15.22 3.26
C GLY A 252 8.50 16.64 3.84
N ALA A 253 7.86 16.86 5.00
CA ALA A 253 7.74 18.17 5.61
C ALA A 253 9.10 18.78 5.95
N HIS A 254 9.33 20.00 5.47
CA HIS A 254 10.55 20.76 5.69
C HIS A 254 10.25 22.22 5.98
N PRO A 255 9.81 22.57 7.20
CA PRO A 255 9.55 23.95 7.58
C PRO A 255 10.80 24.83 7.46
N LYS A 256 10.72 25.92 6.70
CA LYS A 256 11.83 26.87 6.49
C LYS A 256 11.88 27.96 7.56
N ARG A 257 11.42 27.70 8.77
CA ARG A 257 11.48 28.65 9.89
C ARG A 257 12.90 28.74 10.44
N LYS A 258 13.27 29.86 11.00
CA LYS A 258 14.59 30.12 11.63
C LYS A 258 15.78 29.75 10.71
N GLY A 259 15.69 30.08 9.42
CA GLY A 259 16.77 29.81 8.47
C GLY A 259 16.81 28.40 7.87
N GLY A 260 15.88 27.53 8.27
CA GLY A 260 15.81 26.15 7.83
C GLY A 260 16.79 25.23 8.55
N GLN A 261 16.62 23.94 8.36
CA GLN A 261 17.50 22.88 8.87
C GLN A 261 18.00 22.03 7.71
N ARG A 262 19.28 21.77 7.65
CA ARG A 262 19.84 20.79 6.71
C ARG A 262 19.69 19.40 7.31
N TYR A 263 18.88 18.54 6.67
CA TYR A 263 18.77 17.14 7.05
C TYR A 263 19.95 16.33 6.50
N ASN A 264 20.65 15.59 7.35
CA ASN A 264 21.78 14.77 6.93
C ASN A 264 21.32 13.34 6.59
N TYR A 265 20.48 13.22 5.55
CA TYR A 265 19.93 11.92 5.13
C TYR A 265 20.99 10.83 4.86
N PRO A 266 22.16 11.11 4.26
CA PRO A 266 23.19 10.08 4.10
C PRO A 266 23.62 9.46 5.44
N ALA A 267 23.78 10.27 6.49
CA ALA A 267 24.12 9.76 7.82
C ALA A 267 22.95 8.99 8.45
N TRP A 268 21.72 9.46 8.28
CA TRP A 268 20.53 8.76 8.77
C TRP A 268 20.38 7.39 8.09
N LYS A 269 20.50 7.32 6.77
CA LYS A 269 20.49 6.11 5.97
C LYS A 269 21.56 5.12 6.45
N GLU A 270 22.81 5.58 6.60
CA GLU A 270 23.90 4.74 7.06
C GLU A 270 23.61 4.13 8.44
N LEU A 271 23.08 4.92 9.39
CA LEU A 271 22.71 4.42 10.71
C LEU A 271 21.59 3.38 10.63
N ILE A 272 20.54 3.65 9.83
CA ILE A 272 19.41 2.74 9.67
C ILE A 272 19.88 1.40 9.10
N HIS A 273 20.63 1.40 8.01
CA HIS A 273 21.09 0.16 7.38
C HIS A 273 22.07 -0.64 8.26
N LYS A 274 22.84 0.03 9.12
CA LYS A 274 23.71 -0.65 10.09
C LYS A 274 22.97 -1.29 11.25
N LEU A 275 21.87 -0.69 11.71
CA LEU A 275 21.10 -1.16 12.87
C LEU A 275 19.90 -2.04 12.46
N ALA A 276 19.30 -1.78 11.32
CA ALA A 276 18.15 -2.49 10.79
C ALA A 276 18.33 -2.78 9.28
N PRO A 277 19.24 -3.68 8.90
CA PRO A 277 19.56 -3.95 7.49
C PRO A 277 18.37 -4.49 6.67
N GLN A 278 17.31 -4.95 7.34
CA GLN A 278 16.06 -5.40 6.70
C GLN A 278 15.07 -4.26 6.45
N ALA A 279 15.33 -3.05 6.99
CA ALA A 279 14.38 -1.94 6.89
C ALA A 279 14.52 -1.21 5.55
N VAL A 280 13.39 -0.87 4.96
CA VAL A 280 13.28 0.08 3.85
C VAL A 280 12.98 1.48 4.37
N ILE A 281 13.31 2.50 3.58
CA ILE A 281 13.13 3.91 3.97
C ILE A 281 12.12 4.58 3.03
N PHE A 282 10.96 4.98 3.57
CA PHE A 282 9.98 5.76 2.85
C PHE A 282 10.41 7.22 2.71
N GLY A 283 10.08 7.81 1.55
CA GLY A 283 10.42 9.19 1.22
C GLY A 283 11.89 9.37 0.85
N ARG A 284 12.60 8.26 0.62
CA ARG A 284 13.99 8.17 0.21
C ARG A 284 14.14 7.15 -0.91
N GLU A 285 15.29 6.56 -1.07
CA GLU A 285 15.63 5.69 -2.18
C GLU A 285 14.78 4.43 -2.30
N ASP A 286 14.21 3.90 -1.22
CA ASP A 286 13.54 2.59 -1.28
C ASP A 286 12.06 2.71 -1.69
N ILE A 287 11.33 3.61 -1.02
CA ILE A 287 9.88 3.77 -1.19
C ILE A 287 9.53 5.23 -1.43
N ARG A 288 8.65 5.48 -2.39
CA ARG A 288 8.14 6.81 -2.70
C ARG A 288 6.65 6.95 -2.45
N TRP A 289 6.26 8.17 -2.17
CA TRP A 289 4.88 8.60 -2.16
C TRP A 289 4.27 8.57 -3.58
N CYS A 290 3.03 8.12 -3.70
CA CYS A 290 2.31 8.11 -4.99
C CYS A 290 1.92 9.50 -5.51
N GLY A 291 2.24 10.57 -4.79
CA GLY A 291 1.93 11.96 -5.19
C GLY A 291 0.57 12.46 -4.72
N ASN A 292 -0.15 11.71 -3.89
CA ASN A 292 -1.43 12.12 -3.31
C ASN A 292 -1.75 11.32 -2.03
N GLU A 293 -2.61 11.87 -1.19
CA GLU A 293 -3.11 11.25 0.05
C GLU A 293 -4.52 10.67 -0.10
N SER A 294 -4.98 10.55 -1.32
CA SER A 294 -6.37 10.20 -1.61
C SER A 294 -6.61 8.71 -1.84
N GLY A 295 -5.55 7.92 -1.87
CA GLY A 295 -5.62 6.51 -2.25
C GLY A 295 -5.66 6.30 -3.77
N LYS A 296 -5.24 7.28 -4.57
CA LYS A 296 -5.15 7.14 -6.02
C LYS A 296 -3.78 6.55 -6.39
N THR A 297 -3.78 5.40 -7.07
CA THR A 297 -2.63 4.83 -7.78
C THR A 297 -2.77 5.21 -9.26
N ARG A 298 -1.67 5.49 -9.95
CA ARG A 298 -1.69 5.73 -11.40
C ARG A 298 -2.17 4.47 -12.13
N ASP A 299 -2.85 4.64 -13.26
CA ASP A 299 -3.23 3.50 -14.11
C ASP A 299 -2.01 2.75 -14.62
N THR A 300 -0.91 3.49 -14.85
CA THR A 300 0.41 2.95 -15.18
C THR A 300 1.40 3.37 -14.10
N GLU A 301 1.53 2.56 -13.04
CA GLU A 301 2.43 2.85 -11.94
C GLU A 301 3.74 2.07 -12.13
N TRP A 302 4.80 2.78 -12.54
CA TRP A 302 6.14 2.23 -12.69
C TRP A 302 6.96 2.40 -11.41
N ASN A 303 7.73 1.39 -11.05
CA ASN A 303 8.72 1.48 -9.98
C ASN A 303 10.14 1.71 -10.50
N VAL A 304 10.37 1.51 -11.79
CA VAL A 304 11.59 1.98 -12.49
C VAL A 304 11.37 3.41 -12.94
N ILE A 305 12.01 4.36 -12.26
CA ILE A 305 11.76 5.80 -12.41
C ILE A 305 13.03 6.62 -12.68
N PRO A 306 12.87 7.84 -13.23
CA PRO A 306 13.99 8.73 -13.52
C PRO A 306 14.44 9.51 -12.29
N TYR A 307 15.74 9.71 -12.14
CA TYR A 307 16.35 10.58 -11.14
C TYR A 307 17.30 11.60 -11.76
N PRO A 308 17.28 12.88 -11.27
CA PRO A 308 18.22 13.91 -11.73
C PRO A 308 19.60 13.81 -11.05
N GLU A 309 19.70 13.10 -9.92
CA GLU A 309 20.89 12.89 -9.12
C GLU A 309 20.99 11.43 -8.69
N ASN A 310 22.16 10.97 -8.26
CA ASN A 310 22.32 9.61 -7.77
C ASN A 310 21.51 9.42 -6.48
N PRO A 311 20.47 8.59 -6.46
CA PRO A 311 19.62 8.35 -5.30
C PRO A 311 20.37 7.72 -4.11
N ASP A 312 21.48 7.03 -4.36
CA ASP A 312 22.29 6.43 -3.30
C ASP A 312 23.08 7.45 -2.47
N THR A 313 23.31 8.64 -3.00
CA THR A 313 24.15 9.68 -2.37
C THR A 313 23.47 11.02 -2.20
N THR A 314 22.31 11.27 -2.84
CA THR A 314 21.60 12.55 -2.72
C THR A 314 20.99 12.75 -1.34
N SER A 315 20.90 14.01 -0.93
CA SER A 315 20.11 14.43 0.22
C SER A 315 18.74 15.01 -0.15
N HIS A 316 18.45 15.09 -1.45
CA HIS A 316 17.22 15.68 -1.97
C HIS A 316 16.40 14.65 -2.75
N PHE A 317 15.21 14.37 -2.26
CA PHE A 317 14.24 13.47 -2.88
C PHE A 317 12.99 14.29 -3.22
N PRO A 318 12.76 14.60 -4.50
CA PRO A 318 11.59 15.35 -4.92
C PRO A 318 10.33 14.50 -4.85
N ASP A 319 9.18 15.14 -4.64
CA ASP A 319 7.89 14.49 -4.83
C ASP A 319 7.71 14.11 -6.31
N MET A 320 7.47 12.83 -6.56
CA MET A 320 7.30 12.29 -7.91
C MET A 320 5.82 12.30 -8.29
N THR A 321 5.32 13.47 -8.74
CA THR A 321 3.87 13.69 -8.97
C THR A 321 3.43 13.59 -10.43
N ASP A 322 4.35 13.43 -11.39
CA ASP A 322 4.03 13.34 -12.82
C ASP A 322 3.13 12.12 -13.10
N GLU A 323 2.06 12.31 -13.87
CA GLU A 323 1.12 11.24 -14.22
C GLU A 323 1.76 10.18 -15.14
N ASP A 324 2.77 10.56 -15.94
CA ASP A 324 3.53 9.68 -16.84
C ASP A 324 4.88 9.24 -16.25
N LEU A 325 5.04 9.29 -14.93
CA LEU A 325 6.25 8.88 -14.23
C LEU A 325 6.68 7.47 -14.66
N GLY A 326 7.94 7.31 -15.05
CA GLY A 326 8.49 6.05 -15.56
C GLY A 326 8.17 5.76 -17.04
N SER A 327 7.47 6.65 -17.75
CA SER A 327 7.29 6.53 -19.20
C SER A 327 8.63 6.62 -19.95
N ARG A 328 8.69 6.09 -21.17
CA ARG A 328 9.90 6.19 -22.04
C ARG A 328 10.36 7.63 -22.17
N THR A 329 9.43 8.59 -22.31
CA THR A 329 9.72 10.01 -22.42
C THR A 329 10.38 10.58 -21.15
N GLN A 330 9.93 10.19 -19.98
CA GLN A 330 10.51 10.65 -18.71
C GLN A 330 11.87 9.99 -18.46
N LEU A 331 12.00 8.69 -18.72
CA LEU A 331 13.26 7.98 -18.54
C LEU A 331 14.40 8.55 -19.41
N CYS A 332 14.09 8.99 -20.64
CA CYS A 332 15.08 9.62 -21.52
C CYS A 332 15.60 10.99 -21.05
N LYS A 333 14.98 11.60 -20.04
CA LYS A 333 15.43 12.88 -19.44
C LYS A 333 16.28 12.67 -18.18
N ALA A 334 16.40 11.45 -17.70
CA ALA A 334 17.05 11.12 -16.44
C ALA A 334 18.58 11.18 -16.55
N LYS A 335 19.25 11.35 -15.41
CA LYS A 335 20.68 11.06 -15.25
C LYS A 335 20.92 9.70 -14.59
N TYR A 336 19.94 9.21 -13.87
CA TYR A 336 19.94 7.89 -13.24
C TYR A 336 18.57 7.25 -13.42
N LEU A 337 18.57 5.95 -13.59
CA LEU A 337 17.39 5.11 -13.47
C LEU A 337 17.48 4.35 -12.16
N HIS A 338 16.37 4.25 -11.43
CA HIS A 338 16.37 3.65 -10.11
C HIS A 338 15.07 2.90 -9.86
N TYR A 339 15.13 1.80 -9.10
CA TYR A 339 13.95 1.11 -8.61
C TYR A 339 13.49 1.74 -7.31
N GLN A 340 12.32 2.37 -7.31
CA GLN A 340 11.72 2.94 -6.11
C GLN A 340 10.24 2.59 -6.08
N GLN A 341 9.86 1.65 -5.19
CA GLN A 341 8.48 1.18 -5.14
C GLN A 341 7.51 2.30 -4.74
N ALA A 342 6.33 2.27 -5.35
CA ALA A 342 5.24 3.15 -5.00
C ALA A 342 4.52 2.67 -3.74
N GLU A 343 4.17 3.61 -2.86
CA GLU A 343 3.25 3.38 -1.76
C GLU A 343 2.06 4.31 -1.86
N THR A 344 0.88 3.73 -2.06
CA THR A 344 -0.40 4.45 -2.09
C THR A 344 -0.92 4.61 -0.68
N ASN A 345 -1.05 5.83 -0.20
CA ASN A 345 -1.51 6.09 1.15
C ASN A 345 -2.83 6.87 1.20
N THR A 346 -3.60 6.63 2.24
CA THR A 346 -4.78 7.41 2.60
C THR A 346 -5.23 7.07 4.02
N SER A 347 -6.19 7.84 4.55
CA SER A 347 -6.78 7.56 5.84
C SER A 347 -8.17 6.93 5.72
N ILE A 348 -8.52 6.02 6.63
CA ILE A 348 -9.88 5.47 6.76
C ILE A 348 -10.88 6.54 7.20
N ARG A 349 -10.40 7.62 7.85
CA ARG A 349 -11.18 8.77 8.30
C ARG A 349 -10.77 10.03 7.57
N GLU A 350 -11.62 11.05 7.58
CA GLU A 350 -11.26 12.39 7.12
C GLU A 350 -10.20 12.98 8.06
N GLY A 351 -9.00 13.29 7.52
CA GLY A 351 -7.81 13.68 8.28
C GLY A 351 -7.00 12.48 8.79
N TRP A 352 -5.82 12.77 9.34
CA TRP A 352 -4.88 11.76 9.80
C TRP A 352 -5.12 11.35 11.25
N PHE A 353 -5.58 12.29 12.09
CA PHE A 353 -5.89 12.03 13.50
C PHE A 353 -7.37 11.84 13.74
N TYR A 354 -7.72 11.03 14.75
CA TYR A 354 -9.09 10.86 15.18
C TYR A 354 -9.66 12.16 15.75
N ARG A 355 -10.87 12.49 15.34
CA ARG A 355 -11.67 13.57 15.92
C ARG A 355 -12.98 13.01 16.44
N ASP A 356 -13.38 13.45 17.61
CA ASP A 356 -14.61 13.08 18.29
C ASP A 356 -15.78 14.00 17.89
N ASP A 357 -15.77 14.50 16.65
CA ASP A 357 -16.87 15.30 16.10
C ASP A 357 -17.68 14.49 15.07
N ASP A 358 -18.97 14.79 14.95
CA ASP A 358 -19.90 14.11 14.05
C ASP A 358 -19.60 14.35 12.56
N ARG A 359 -18.62 15.19 12.24
CA ARG A 359 -18.25 15.55 10.88
C ARG A 359 -17.17 14.64 10.30
N GLN A 360 -16.39 13.97 11.16
CA GLN A 360 -15.34 13.06 10.68
C GLN A 360 -15.96 11.75 10.18
N ARG A 361 -16.01 11.62 8.86
CA ARG A 361 -16.58 10.44 8.19
C ARG A 361 -15.56 9.31 8.12
N VAL A 362 -16.09 8.08 8.04
CA VAL A 362 -15.31 6.86 7.81
C VAL A 362 -15.58 6.35 6.40
N ARG A 363 -14.53 5.91 5.70
CA ARG A 363 -14.65 5.27 4.38
C ARG A 363 -15.54 4.04 4.45
N SER A 364 -16.27 3.77 3.37
CA SER A 364 -17.02 2.52 3.25
C SER A 364 -16.10 1.34 2.97
N VAL A 365 -16.63 0.15 3.19
CA VAL A 365 -15.99 -1.11 2.81
C VAL A 365 -15.69 -1.14 1.31
N ASP A 366 -16.63 -0.65 0.47
CA ASP A 366 -16.48 -0.60 -0.99
C ASP A 366 -15.32 0.30 -1.40
N ASP A 367 -15.19 1.48 -0.77
CA ASP A 367 -14.13 2.45 -1.07
C ASP A 367 -12.75 1.88 -0.69
N VAL A 368 -12.61 1.32 0.52
CA VAL A 368 -11.33 0.73 0.96
C VAL A 368 -10.95 -0.48 0.12
N PHE A 369 -11.92 -1.33 -0.24
CA PHE A 369 -11.68 -2.49 -1.09
C PHE A 369 -11.28 -2.08 -2.53
N ASP A 370 -11.93 -1.07 -3.11
CA ASP A 370 -11.56 -0.54 -4.42
C ASP A 370 -10.15 0.06 -4.43
N ILE A 371 -9.77 0.80 -3.38
CA ILE A 371 -8.40 1.31 -3.23
C ILE A 371 -7.41 0.15 -3.11
N TYR A 372 -7.72 -0.89 -2.32
CA TYR A 372 -6.88 -2.08 -2.20
C TYR A 372 -6.63 -2.72 -3.57
N GLU A 373 -7.68 -2.98 -4.36
CA GLU A 373 -7.52 -3.59 -5.69
C GLU A 373 -6.72 -2.71 -6.65
N ARG A 374 -6.91 -1.39 -6.60
CA ARG A 374 -6.17 -0.45 -7.47
C ARG A 374 -4.73 -0.23 -7.04
N ALA A 375 -4.44 -0.27 -5.76
CA ALA A 375 -3.08 -0.11 -5.26
C ALA A 375 -2.30 -1.42 -5.39
N VAL A 376 -2.75 -2.49 -4.74
CA VAL A 376 -2.06 -3.79 -4.75
C VAL A 376 -2.07 -4.42 -6.14
N GLY A 377 -3.20 -4.33 -6.84
CA GLY A 377 -3.33 -4.77 -8.23
C GLY A 377 -2.85 -3.74 -9.26
N GLY A 378 -2.23 -2.65 -8.84
CA GLY A 378 -1.69 -1.58 -9.67
C GLY A 378 -0.19 -1.35 -9.46
N ASN A 379 0.55 -2.36 -9.01
CA ASN A 379 2.00 -2.29 -8.82
C ASN A 379 2.46 -1.34 -7.69
N SER A 380 1.67 -1.25 -6.60
CA SER A 380 1.94 -0.40 -5.43
C SER A 380 1.62 -1.16 -4.14
N THR A 381 2.21 -0.77 -3.01
CA THR A 381 1.70 -1.16 -1.70
C THR A 381 0.56 -0.22 -1.28
N PHE A 382 -0.33 -0.69 -0.41
CA PHE A 382 -1.43 0.10 0.14
C PHE A 382 -1.24 0.35 1.63
N LEU A 383 -1.03 1.60 2.00
CA LEU A 383 -0.90 2.09 3.37
C LEU A 383 -2.18 2.78 3.80
N LEU A 384 -2.95 2.17 4.71
CA LEU A 384 -4.20 2.71 5.23
C LEU A 384 -4.02 3.21 6.66
N ASN A 385 -4.24 4.50 6.89
CA ASN A 385 -4.21 5.07 8.22
C ASN A 385 -5.50 4.79 9.00
N ILE A 386 -5.33 4.33 10.24
CA ILE A 386 -6.42 4.01 11.17
C ILE A 386 -6.10 4.72 12.50
N PRO A 387 -6.66 5.93 12.74
CA PRO A 387 -6.31 6.70 13.92
C PRO A 387 -7.07 6.20 15.16
N PRO A 388 -6.34 5.88 16.26
CA PRO A 388 -6.97 5.55 17.53
C PRO A 388 -7.72 6.76 18.15
N ASN A 389 -8.81 6.47 18.84
CA ASN A 389 -9.58 7.46 19.58
C ASN A 389 -8.89 7.85 20.91
N ARG A 390 -9.49 8.77 21.67
CA ARG A 390 -8.96 9.24 22.95
C ARG A 390 -8.89 8.17 24.05
N GLU A 391 -9.56 7.03 23.84
CA GLU A 391 -9.48 5.86 24.73
C GLU A 391 -8.35 4.91 24.35
N GLY A 392 -7.48 5.28 23.38
CA GLY A 392 -6.39 4.44 22.89
C GLY A 392 -6.86 3.17 22.18
N ARG A 393 -8.00 3.23 21.47
CA ARG A 393 -8.62 2.12 20.73
C ARG A 393 -9.03 2.58 19.34
N PHE A 394 -9.03 1.68 18.38
CA PHE A 394 -9.78 1.93 17.13
C PHE A 394 -11.27 2.00 17.44
N SER A 395 -11.98 2.90 16.78
CA SER A 395 -13.43 3.01 16.97
C SER A 395 -14.14 1.74 16.47
N ALA A 396 -15.31 1.45 17.03
CA ALA A 396 -16.10 0.30 16.61
C ALA A 396 -16.44 0.34 15.11
N GLN A 397 -16.63 1.55 14.55
CA GLN A 397 -16.92 1.74 13.14
C GLN A 397 -15.71 1.40 12.26
N ASP A 398 -14.50 1.84 12.63
CA ASP A 398 -13.27 1.53 11.91
C ASP A 398 -13.01 0.02 11.92
N VAL A 399 -13.14 -0.61 13.10
CA VAL A 399 -12.99 -2.05 13.26
C VAL A 399 -14.00 -2.83 12.40
N SER A 400 -15.24 -2.36 12.31
CA SER A 400 -16.27 -2.98 11.46
C SER A 400 -15.86 -2.91 9.98
N VAL A 401 -15.40 -1.75 9.51
CA VAL A 401 -14.94 -1.60 8.11
C VAL A 401 -13.75 -2.50 7.84
N LEU A 402 -12.75 -2.53 8.73
CA LEU A 402 -11.55 -3.36 8.57
C LEU A 402 -11.90 -4.86 8.47
N LYS A 403 -12.76 -5.37 9.36
CA LYS A 403 -13.20 -6.76 9.35
C LYS A 403 -13.93 -7.13 8.04
N GLU A 404 -14.83 -6.27 7.58
CA GLU A 404 -15.57 -6.52 6.33
C GLU A 404 -14.68 -6.41 5.09
N VAL A 405 -13.70 -5.50 5.07
CA VAL A 405 -12.69 -5.40 4.00
C VAL A 405 -11.87 -6.69 3.94
N GLY A 406 -11.34 -7.15 5.06
CA GLY A 406 -10.56 -8.39 5.12
C GLY A 406 -11.37 -9.62 4.71
N LYS A 407 -12.65 -9.71 5.14
CA LYS A 407 -13.56 -10.75 4.70
C LYS A 407 -13.76 -10.72 3.17
N ARG A 408 -13.93 -9.53 2.60
CA ARG A 408 -14.12 -9.35 1.15
C ARG A 408 -12.86 -9.72 0.36
N ILE A 409 -11.68 -9.29 0.82
CA ILE A 409 -10.39 -9.68 0.23
C ILE A 409 -10.26 -11.22 0.24
N ASN A 410 -10.49 -11.84 1.38
CA ASN A 410 -10.40 -13.29 1.54
C ASN A 410 -11.40 -14.01 0.62
N GLN A 411 -12.67 -13.63 0.62
CA GLN A 411 -13.70 -14.24 -0.23
C GLN A 411 -13.38 -14.12 -1.72
N THR A 412 -12.72 -13.03 -2.14
CA THR A 412 -12.37 -12.81 -3.54
C THR A 412 -11.13 -13.59 -3.96
N TYR A 413 -10.08 -13.61 -3.13
CA TYR A 413 -8.73 -14.04 -3.53
C TYR A 413 -8.28 -15.37 -2.92
N THR A 414 -9.14 -16.12 -2.23
CA THR A 414 -8.77 -17.42 -1.67
C THR A 414 -8.82 -18.54 -2.71
N THR A 415 -9.82 -18.53 -3.59
CA THR A 415 -10.01 -19.58 -4.58
C THR A 415 -9.44 -19.14 -5.92
N ASP A 416 -8.31 -19.74 -6.31
CA ASP A 416 -7.79 -19.57 -7.66
C ASP A 416 -8.49 -20.54 -8.61
N TYR A 417 -9.23 -20.00 -9.58
CA TYR A 417 -9.98 -20.76 -10.58
C TYR A 417 -9.10 -21.34 -11.68
N LEU A 418 -7.82 -21.02 -11.74
CA LEU A 418 -6.84 -21.66 -12.64
C LEU A 418 -6.16 -22.87 -12.00
N GLN A 419 -6.50 -23.24 -10.78
CA GLN A 419 -5.92 -24.41 -10.14
C GLN A 419 -6.25 -25.68 -10.93
N GLY A 420 -5.21 -26.42 -11.36
CA GLY A 420 -5.34 -27.62 -12.19
C GLY A 420 -5.55 -27.34 -13.68
N ALA A 421 -5.40 -26.10 -14.14
CA ALA A 421 -5.45 -25.75 -15.55
C ALA A 421 -4.22 -26.28 -16.31
N GLU A 422 -4.38 -26.53 -17.62
CA GLU A 422 -3.30 -26.79 -18.55
C GLU A 422 -2.68 -25.45 -19.01
N GLY A 423 -1.34 -25.38 -19.02
CA GLY A 423 -0.59 -24.18 -19.40
C GLY A 423 0.88 -24.30 -19.00
N PRO A 424 1.68 -23.22 -19.11
CA PRO A 424 3.03 -23.24 -18.58
C PRO A 424 3.03 -23.47 -17.06
N GLU A 425 3.68 -24.53 -16.61
CA GLU A 425 3.71 -24.93 -15.20
C GLU A 425 4.26 -23.83 -14.30
N GLU A 426 5.29 -23.11 -14.78
CA GLU A 426 5.96 -22.04 -14.06
C GLU A 426 5.04 -20.85 -13.72
N LEU A 427 3.88 -20.74 -14.37
CA LEU A 427 2.91 -19.67 -14.09
C LEU A 427 1.80 -20.12 -13.12
N LEU A 428 1.65 -21.43 -12.91
CA LEU A 428 0.54 -22.04 -12.18
C LEU A 428 0.98 -22.76 -10.89
N ASP A 429 2.29 -22.79 -10.61
CA ASP A 429 2.89 -23.50 -9.47
C ASP A 429 2.88 -22.69 -8.16
N ASN A 430 2.37 -21.46 -8.16
CA ASN A 430 2.38 -20.50 -7.04
C ASN A 430 3.78 -20.17 -6.51
N ASN A 431 4.82 -20.33 -7.35
CA ASN A 431 6.20 -20.02 -7.02
C ASN A 431 6.71 -18.87 -7.89
N THR A 432 6.87 -17.69 -7.33
CA THR A 432 7.35 -16.51 -8.05
C THR A 432 8.84 -16.55 -8.45
N ASP A 433 9.57 -17.59 -8.03
CA ASP A 433 10.96 -17.83 -8.45
C ASP A 433 11.05 -18.61 -9.78
N THR A 434 9.96 -19.23 -10.20
CA THR A 434 9.81 -19.83 -11.53
C THR A 434 9.19 -18.84 -12.49
N TYR A 435 9.54 -18.88 -13.76
CA TYR A 435 9.02 -17.93 -14.76
C TYR A 435 9.20 -18.46 -16.17
N ILE A 436 8.43 -17.92 -17.09
CA ILE A 436 8.65 -18.06 -18.53
C ILE A 436 9.08 -16.73 -19.14
N VAL A 437 9.93 -16.77 -20.17
CA VAL A 437 10.30 -15.60 -20.95
C VAL A 437 9.43 -15.51 -22.19
N VAL A 438 8.74 -14.38 -22.34
CA VAL A 438 7.86 -14.12 -23.48
C VAL A 438 8.68 -13.48 -24.60
N GLY A 439 8.92 -14.21 -25.67
CA GLY A 439 9.70 -13.77 -26.83
C GLY A 439 8.84 -13.16 -27.95
N PRO A 440 9.47 -12.57 -28.98
CA PRO A 440 8.76 -11.97 -30.10
C PRO A 440 7.94 -12.99 -30.90
N ASP A 441 8.37 -14.25 -30.91
CA ASP A 441 7.70 -15.33 -31.66
C ASP A 441 6.56 -15.99 -30.90
N LYS A 442 6.42 -15.73 -29.58
CA LYS A 442 5.39 -16.29 -28.72
C LYS A 442 4.92 -15.24 -27.71
N LYS A 443 4.13 -14.30 -28.18
CA LYS A 443 3.57 -13.20 -27.35
C LYS A 443 2.28 -13.58 -26.63
N GLU A 444 1.84 -14.83 -26.76
CA GLU A 444 0.58 -15.33 -26.25
C GLU A 444 0.83 -16.47 -25.27
N ILE A 445 0.13 -16.44 -24.15
CA ILE A 445 0.13 -17.48 -23.13
C ILE A 445 -1.31 -17.98 -23.02
N VAL A 446 -1.53 -19.25 -23.35
CA VAL A 446 -2.85 -19.86 -23.27
C VAL A 446 -2.92 -20.76 -22.05
N ILE A 447 -4.04 -20.66 -21.32
CA ILE A 447 -4.36 -21.43 -20.12
C ILE A 447 -5.75 -22.01 -20.31
N GLU A 448 -5.89 -23.31 -20.07
CA GLU A 448 -7.14 -24.03 -20.26
C GLU A 448 -7.52 -24.80 -19.00
N THR A 449 -8.68 -24.51 -18.43
CA THR A 449 -9.22 -25.18 -17.25
C THR A 449 -10.00 -26.42 -17.68
N PRO A 450 -10.06 -27.48 -16.85
CA PRO A 450 -10.81 -28.70 -17.19
C PRO A 450 -12.29 -28.45 -17.49
N ASP A 451 -12.91 -27.58 -16.73
CA ASP A 451 -14.29 -27.14 -16.85
C ASP A 451 -14.41 -25.64 -17.01
N PRO A 452 -15.47 -25.11 -17.63
CA PRO A 452 -15.69 -23.67 -17.68
C PRO A 452 -15.79 -23.04 -16.29
N VAL A 453 -15.06 -21.95 -16.08
CA VAL A 453 -15.07 -21.17 -14.83
C VAL A 453 -15.57 -19.76 -15.08
N THR A 454 -16.26 -19.16 -14.10
CA THR A 454 -16.66 -17.76 -14.13
C THR A 454 -15.69 -16.93 -13.32
N ILE A 455 -15.04 -15.97 -13.98
CA ILE A 455 -14.06 -15.07 -13.36
C ILE A 455 -14.36 -13.62 -13.73
N ASN A 456 -13.87 -12.68 -12.91
CA ASN A 456 -13.91 -11.24 -13.18
C ASN A 456 -12.67 -10.50 -12.62
N ARG A 457 -11.68 -11.28 -12.15
CA ARG A 457 -10.35 -10.82 -11.71
C ARG A 457 -9.30 -11.73 -12.31
N PHE A 458 -8.26 -11.15 -12.89
CA PHE A 458 -7.10 -11.87 -13.40
C PHE A 458 -5.82 -11.23 -12.91
N LEU A 459 -5.02 -11.98 -12.17
CA LEU A 459 -3.76 -11.56 -11.57
C LEU A 459 -2.60 -11.98 -12.48
N ILE A 460 -1.62 -11.07 -12.63
CA ILE A 460 -0.39 -11.29 -13.39
C ILE A 460 0.78 -10.71 -12.61
N GLN A 461 1.93 -11.41 -12.60
CA GLN A 461 3.17 -10.91 -12.00
C GLN A 461 4.36 -11.11 -12.96
N GLU A 462 5.24 -10.12 -13.01
CA GLU A 462 6.56 -10.25 -13.64
C GLU A 462 7.60 -10.71 -12.63
N ALA A 463 8.60 -11.47 -13.09
CA ALA A 463 9.77 -11.86 -12.31
C ALA A 463 10.75 -10.68 -12.18
N ILE A 464 10.33 -9.62 -11.49
CA ILE A 464 11.02 -8.33 -11.45
C ILE A 464 12.41 -8.38 -10.82
N THR A 465 12.70 -9.37 -9.99
CA THR A 465 14.03 -9.59 -9.40
C THR A 465 15.05 -10.11 -10.41
N VAL A 466 14.56 -10.70 -11.50
CA VAL A 466 15.38 -11.33 -12.54
C VAL A 466 15.51 -10.44 -13.77
N SER A 467 14.44 -9.74 -14.14
CA SER A 467 14.37 -9.05 -15.42
C SER A 467 13.70 -7.67 -15.39
N SER A 468 13.52 -7.06 -14.19
CA SER A 468 12.86 -5.74 -14.10
C SER A 468 11.38 -5.76 -14.50
N GLU A 469 10.77 -4.59 -14.54
CA GLU A 469 9.42 -4.32 -15.08
C GLU A 469 9.56 -4.05 -16.59
N ARG A 470 9.06 -4.95 -17.42
CA ARG A 470 9.26 -4.84 -18.88
C ARG A 470 7.99 -4.68 -19.68
N VAL A 471 6.86 -5.22 -19.19
CA VAL A 471 5.58 -5.11 -19.90
C VAL A 471 5.07 -3.67 -19.85
N GLU A 472 4.69 -3.14 -21.01
CA GLU A 472 4.12 -1.79 -21.16
C GLU A 472 2.64 -1.83 -21.50
N LYS A 473 2.20 -2.92 -22.19
CA LYS A 473 0.81 -3.11 -22.54
C LYS A 473 0.49 -4.59 -22.72
N HIS A 474 -0.64 -5.01 -22.18
CA HIS A 474 -1.12 -6.40 -22.29
C HIS A 474 -2.64 -6.46 -22.42
N ALA A 475 -3.14 -7.61 -22.84
CA ALA A 475 -4.57 -7.88 -22.96
C ALA A 475 -4.88 -9.30 -22.52
N LEU A 476 -6.06 -9.50 -21.96
CA LEU A 476 -6.64 -10.79 -21.63
C LEU A 476 -7.81 -11.07 -22.56
N ASP A 477 -7.79 -12.24 -23.21
CA ASP A 477 -8.92 -12.76 -23.98
C ASP A 477 -9.50 -13.99 -23.29
N ALA A 478 -10.78 -14.24 -23.52
CA ALA A 478 -11.47 -15.49 -23.21
C ALA A 478 -12.01 -16.14 -24.48
N TRP A 479 -12.05 -17.47 -24.51
CA TRP A 479 -12.65 -18.22 -25.62
C TRP A 479 -14.16 -18.35 -25.40
N ILE A 480 -14.94 -17.61 -26.19
CA ILE A 480 -16.39 -17.51 -26.08
C ILE A 480 -16.99 -17.66 -27.48
N ASP A 481 -18.05 -18.46 -27.61
CA ASP A 481 -18.73 -18.69 -28.87
C ASP A 481 -17.82 -19.10 -30.04
N ASN A 482 -16.84 -19.97 -29.74
CA ASN A 482 -15.83 -20.47 -30.68
C ASN A 482 -14.90 -19.37 -31.25
N ALA A 483 -14.69 -18.27 -30.52
CA ALA A 483 -13.78 -17.19 -30.90
C ALA A 483 -13.08 -16.59 -29.66
N TRP A 484 -11.87 -16.05 -29.87
CA TRP A 484 -11.21 -15.23 -28.87
C TRP A 484 -11.90 -13.86 -28.78
N GLN A 485 -12.33 -13.49 -27.58
CA GLN A 485 -12.90 -12.19 -27.29
C GLN A 485 -12.02 -11.49 -26.24
N GLU A 486 -11.60 -10.26 -26.52
CA GLU A 486 -10.86 -9.44 -25.56
C GLU A 486 -11.79 -9.03 -24.42
N VAL A 487 -11.41 -9.39 -23.19
CA VAL A 487 -12.21 -9.12 -21.97
C VAL A 487 -11.61 -8.04 -21.11
N ALA A 488 -10.29 -7.83 -21.19
CA ALA A 488 -9.62 -6.75 -20.47
C ALA A 488 -8.30 -6.35 -21.15
N THR A 489 -7.90 -5.10 -20.93
CA THR A 489 -6.57 -4.58 -21.28
C THR A 489 -5.91 -3.96 -20.07
N GLY A 490 -4.58 -3.95 -20.05
CA GLY A 490 -3.79 -3.31 -19.01
C GLY A 490 -2.53 -2.66 -19.57
N THR A 491 -1.94 -1.80 -18.75
CA THR A 491 -0.66 -1.12 -19.04
C THR A 491 0.52 -1.97 -18.55
N ASN A 492 1.38 -1.47 -17.67
CA ASN A 492 2.46 -2.26 -17.09
C ASN A 492 1.94 -3.35 -16.13
N ILE A 493 2.77 -4.34 -15.85
CA ILE A 493 2.47 -5.40 -14.86
C ILE A 493 3.28 -5.17 -13.59
N GLY A 494 4.60 -5.27 -13.67
CA GLY A 494 5.50 -5.15 -12.51
C GLY A 494 5.31 -6.24 -11.46
N TYR A 495 5.41 -5.86 -10.18
CA TYR A 495 5.24 -6.81 -9.07
C TYR A 495 3.88 -7.52 -9.11
N LYS A 496 2.78 -6.79 -9.34
CA LYS A 496 1.43 -7.34 -9.38
C LYS A 496 0.47 -6.46 -10.17
N ARG A 497 -0.25 -7.07 -11.10
CA ARG A 497 -1.37 -6.47 -11.80
C ARG A 497 -2.62 -7.32 -11.60
N ILE A 498 -3.74 -6.69 -11.23
CA ILE A 498 -5.06 -7.31 -11.19
C ILE A 498 -5.93 -6.62 -12.23
N LEU A 499 -6.29 -7.35 -13.29
CA LEU A 499 -7.29 -6.92 -14.25
C LEU A 499 -8.68 -7.13 -13.65
N ARG A 500 -9.56 -6.14 -13.83
CA ARG A 500 -10.95 -6.16 -13.36
C ARG A 500 -11.87 -5.98 -14.56
N PHE A 501 -12.82 -6.90 -14.73
CA PHE A 501 -13.73 -6.94 -15.86
C PHE A 501 -15.07 -7.53 -15.42
N PRO A 502 -16.17 -7.41 -16.24
CA PRO A 502 -17.42 -8.09 -15.98
C PRO A 502 -17.28 -9.62 -15.92
N ASP A 503 -18.23 -10.31 -15.31
CA ASP A 503 -18.25 -11.77 -15.27
C ASP A 503 -18.07 -12.36 -16.67
N VAL A 504 -17.11 -13.27 -16.80
CA VAL A 504 -16.82 -14.01 -18.01
C VAL A 504 -16.74 -15.49 -17.66
N THR A 505 -17.49 -16.32 -18.40
CA THR A 505 -17.46 -17.77 -18.26
C THR A 505 -16.76 -18.38 -19.46
N SER A 506 -15.65 -19.07 -19.21
CA SER A 506 -14.87 -19.78 -20.23
C SER A 506 -14.02 -20.85 -19.57
N ASN A 507 -13.61 -21.86 -20.34
CA ASN A 507 -12.56 -22.80 -19.94
C ASN A 507 -11.19 -22.46 -20.53
N LYS A 508 -11.08 -21.38 -21.34
CA LYS A 508 -9.83 -21.07 -22.03
C LYS A 508 -9.58 -19.57 -22.06
N PHE A 509 -8.41 -19.18 -21.57
CA PHE A 509 -7.97 -17.81 -21.45
C PHE A 509 -6.64 -17.61 -22.17
N ARG A 510 -6.41 -16.41 -22.70
CA ARG A 510 -5.17 -16.04 -23.39
C ARG A 510 -4.68 -14.69 -22.92
N LEU A 511 -3.48 -14.68 -22.31
CA LEU A 511 -2.76 -13.46 -22.00
C LEU A 511 -1.89 -13.08 -23.21
N ARG A 512 -2.01 -11.87 -23.73
CA ARG A 512 -1.20 -11.31 -24.81
C ARG A 512 -0.33 -10.19 -24.30
N ILE A 513 0.98 -10.27 -24.58
CA ILE A 513 1.90 -9.15 -24.33
C ILE A 513 1.96 -8.32 -25.62
N LEU A 514 1.40 -7.11 -25.57
CA LEU A 514 1.26 -6.23 -26.74
C LEU A 514 2.50 -5.38 -26.94
N GLU A 515 3.02 -4.77 -25.85
CA GLU A 515 4.18 -3.90 -25.86
C GLU A 515 5.07 -4.18 -24.64
N SER A 516 6.39 -4.13 -24.82
CA SER A 516 7.37 -4.33 -23.75
C SER A 516 8.69 -3.62 -24.05
N ARG A 517 9.47 -3.30 -23.01
CA ARG A 517 10.80 -2.69 -23.14
C ARG A 517 11.83 -3.66 -23.68
N MET A 518 11.78 -4.89 -23.23
CA MET A 518 12.56 -6.06 -23.68
C MET A 518 11.69 -7.30 -23.52
N LYS A 519 12.23 -8.52 -23.72
CA LYS A 519 11.51 -9.76 -23.44
C LYS A 519 11.14 -9.84 -21.96
N PRO A 520 9.85 -9.79 -21.58
CA PRO A 520 9.46 -9.88 -20.19
C PRO A 520 9.52 -11.31 -19.66
N ALA A 521 9.74 -11.46 -18.37
CA ALA A 521 9.62 -12.72 -17.65
C ALA A 521 8.36 -12.68 -16.80
N ILE A 522 7.40 -13.56 -17.09
CA ILE A 522 6.15 -13.69 -16.30
C ILE A 522 6.32 -14.86 -15.34
N CYS A 523 6.02 -14.67 -14.06
CA CYS A 523 6.22 -15.67 -13.00
C CYS A 523 4.92 -16.20 -12.42
N GLN A 524 3.81 -15.50 -12.56
CA GLN A 524 2.54 -15.98 -12.02
C GLN A 524 1.35 -15.42 -12.79
N VAL A 525 0.31 -16.27 -12.91
CA VAL A 525 -1.05 -15.87 -13.23
C VAL A 525 -2.01 -16.59 -12.28
N ALA A 526 -3.12 -15.94 -11.96
CA ALA A 526 -4.22 -16.53 -11.18
C ALA A 526 -5.54 -15.85 -11.57
N ALA A 527 -6.64 -16.54 -11.40
CA ALA A 527 -7.96 -15.99 -11.72
C ALA A 527 -8.92 -16.12 -10.55
N TYR A 528 -9.71 -15.09 -10.31
CA TYR A 528 -10.58 -14.99 -9.16
C TYR A 528 -11.96 -14.47 -9.56
N HIS A 529 -12.92 -14.64 -8.65
CA HIS A 529 -14.26 -14.11 -8.81
C HIS A 529 -14.64 -13.24 -7.61
N TYR A 530 -14.87 -11.95 -7.87
CA TYR A 530 -15.48 -11.04 -6.91
C TYR A 530 -17.00 -11.15 -7.01
N ALA A 531 -17.65 -11.59 -5.95
CA ALA A 531 -19.11 -11.60 -5.86
C ALA A 531 -19.61 -10.17 -5.58
N ALA A 532 -20.15 -9.52 -6.62
CA ALA A 532 -20.73 -8.19 -6.51
C ALA A 532 -21.89 -8.18 -5.51
N ARG A 533 -22.04 -7.07 -4.76
CA ARG A 533 -23.10 -6.88 -3.75
C ARG A 533 -24.00 -5.72 -4.16
N PRO A 534 -25.28 -5.76 -3.78
CA PRO A 534 -26.16 -4.63 -4.04
C PRO A 534 -25.64 -3.34 -3.39
N PRO A 535 -25.59 -2.21 -4.09
CA PRO A 535 -25.11 -0.95 -3.55
C PRO A 535 -26.08 -0.37 -2.51
N ARG A 536 -25.53 0.43 -1.60
CA ARG A 536 -26.36 1.28 -0.73
C ARG A 536 -26.99 2.40 -1.53
N LEU A 537 -28.22 2.75 -1.17
CA LEU A 537 -29.00 3.78 -1.85
C LEU A 537 -29.19 5.03 -0.98
N GLU A 538 -29.41 6.16 -1.63
CA GLU A 538 -29.90 7.40 -1.02
C GLU A 538 -31.12 7.90 -1.78
N VAL A 539 -32.05 8.50 -1.05
CA VAL A 539 -33.27 9.12 -1.57
C VAL A 539 -33.18 10.61 -1.34
N LYS A 540 -33.29 11.40 -2.40
CA LYS A 540 -33.28 12.86 -2.34
C LYS A 540 -34.51 13.41 -3.03
N ARG A 541 -35.06 14.54 -2.55
CA ARG A 541 -36.12 15.28 -3.21
C ARG A 541 -35.66 16.71 -3.48
N ASN A 542 -35.81 17.17 -4.71
CA ASN A 542 -35.49 18.54 -5.09
C ASN A 542 -36.60 19.53 -4.67
N THR A 543 -36.36 20.82 -4.86
CA THR A 543 -37.28 21.90 -4.54
C THR A 543 -38.55 21.90 -5.38
N GLU A 544 -38.57 21.20 -6.51
CA GLU A 544 -39.71 21.03 -7.41
C GLU A 544 -40.60 19.86 -7.02
N GLY A 545 -40.14 19.03 -6.03
CA GLY A 545 -40.87 17.88 -5.55
C GLY A 545 -40.51 16.56 -6.21
N ASN A 546 -39.52 16.56 -7.12
CA ASN A 546 -39.06 15.33 -7.76
C ASN A 546 -38.10 14.55 -6.85
N VAL A 547 -38.41 13.27 -6.66
CA VAL A 547 -37.64 12.32 -5.90
C VAL A 547 -36.65 11.59 -6.83
N THR A 548 -35.39 11.60 -6.45
CA THR A 548 -34.33 10.83 -7.07
C THR A 548 -33.83 9.75 -6.13
N ILE A 549 -33.71 8.52 -6.61
CA ILE A 549 -33.08 7.42 -5.90
C ILE A 549 -31.78 7.10 -6.63
N SER A 550 -30.67 7.16 -5.93
CA SER A 550 -29.34 6.93 -6.50
C SER A 550 -28.48 6.09 -5.56
N THR A 551 -27.38 5.56 -6.07
CA THR A 551 -26.37 4.96 -5.22
C THR A 551 -25.79 6.02 -4.28
N MET A 552 -25.61 5.63 -3.02
CA MET A 552 -25.02 6.52 -2.03
C MET A 552 -23.59 6.84 -2.42
N GLN A 553 -23.35 8.09 -2.82
CA GLN A 553 -21.99 8.58 -3.03
C GLN A 553 -21.39 8.99 -1.69
N GLN A 554 -20.30 8.35 -1.29
CA GLN A 554 -19.51 8.85 -0.20
C GLN A 554 -18.68 10.05 -0.68
N LYS A 555 -18.99 11.21 -0.13
CA LYS A 555 -18.07 12.35 -0.15
C LYS A 555 -17.10 12.16 1.00
N PHE A 556 -15.83 12.07 0.68
CA PHE A 556 -14.78 12.01 1.68
C PHE A 556 -13.95 13.29 1.63
N GLY A 557 -13.99 14.06 2.72
CA GLY A 557 -13.37 15.37 2.79
C GLY A 557 -13.99 16.39 1.82
N TRP A 558 -13.23 17.42 1.54
CA TRP A 558 -13.58 18.46 0.54
C TRP A 558 -13.30 18.04 -0.90
N LYS A 559 -12.59 16.92 -1.12
CA LYS A 559 -12.39 16.32 -2.43
C LYS A 559 -13.52 15.34 -2.71
N THR A 560 -14.32 15.65 -3.71
CA THR A 560 -15.32 14.70 -4.23
C THR A 560 -14.58 13.66 -5.05
N TYR A 561 -14.51 12.42 -4.58
CA TYR A 561 -14.08 11.30 -5.41
C TYR A 561 -15.23 10.95 -6.35
N THR A 562 -15.04 11.26 -7.61
CA THR A 562 -16.01 10.97 -8.68
C THR A 562 -15.91 9.54 -9.19
N GLN A 563 -15.22 8.64 -8.48
CA GLN A 563 -15.26 7.25 -8.85
C GLN A 563 -16.62 6.68 -8.46
N ASP A 564 -17.35 6.24 -9.44
CA ASP A 564 -18.58 5.49 -9.25
C ASP A 564 -18.21 4.06 -8.82
N ILE A 565 -17.83 3.93 -7.54
CA ILE A 565 -17.41 2.66 -6.94
C ILE A 565 -18.52 1.62 -7.08
N ALA A 566 -19.78 2.06 -6.89
CA ALA A 566 -20.92 1.19 -7.05
C ALA A 566 -21.06 0.68 -8.49
N ARG A 567 -20.79 1.53 -9.49
CA ARG A 567 -20.83 1.14 -10.90
C ARG A 567 -19.73 0.10 -11.23
N ASN A 568 -18.53 0.27 -10.67
CA ASN A 568 -17.42 -0.63 -10.93
C ASN A 568 -17.53 -1.97 -10.19
N LEU A 569 -18.08 -1.94 -8.96
CA LEU A 569 -18.16 -3.13 -8.10
C LEU A 569 -19.53 -3.81 -8.12
N ASN A 570 -20.60 -3.10 -8.51
CA ASN A 570 -21.99 -3.54 -8.43
C ASN A 570 -22.74 -3.27 -9.73
N ALA A 571 -22.10 -3.49 -10.88
CA ALA A 571 -22.73 -3.30 -12.18
C ALA A 571 -23.94 -4.22 -12.35
N GLY A 572 -24.98 -3.72 -13.04
CA GLY A 572 -26.16 -4.52 -13.40
C GLY A 572 -27.24 -4.64 -12.32
N PHE A 573 -27.16 -3.87 -11.22
CA PHE A 573 -28.22 -3.84 -10.20
C PHE A 573 -29.49 -3.10 -10.68
N LYS A 574 -30.63 -3.47 -10.09
CA LYS A 574 -31.92 -2.79 -10.26
C LYS A 574 -32.36 -2.16 -8.95
N ILE A 575 -33.03 -1.02 -9.04
CA ILE A 575 -33.59 -0.34 -7.87
C ILE A 575 -35.10 -0.55 -7.84
N HIS A 576 -35.62 -1.07 -6.73
CA HIS A 576 -37.06 -1.18 -6.47
C HIS A 576 -37.46 -0.29 -5.31
N TYR A 577 -38.64 0.33 -5.38
CA TYR A 577 -39.08 1.26 -4.34
C TYR A 577 -40.58 1.20 -4.05
N THR A 578 -40.96 1.72 -2.89
CA THR A 578 -42.34 1.94 -2.44
C THR A 578 -42.50 3.35 -1.89
N THR A 579 -43.73 3.88 -1.92
CA THR A 579 -44.07 5.20 -1.38
C THR A 579 -45.17 5.16 -0.30
N ASP A 580 -45.62 3.96 0.03
CA ASP A 580 -46.65 3.67 1.02
C ASP A 580 -46.11 3.22 2.40
N GLY A 581 -44.77 3.18 2.52
CA GLY A 581 -44.05 2.72 3.71
C GLY A 581 -43.86 1.20 3.81
N SER A 582 -44.38 0.41 2.85
CA SER A 582 -44.10 -1.01 2.78
C SER A 582 -42.61 -1.27 2.45
N THR A 583 -42.11 -2.46 2.79
CA THR A 583 -40.74 -2.84 2.45
C THR A 583 -40.66 -3.27 0.99
N PRO A 584 -39.81 -2.65 0.14
CA PRO A 584 -39.73 -3.00 -1.28
C PRO A 584 -39.17 -4.43 -1.47
N THR A 585 -39.71 -5.10 -2.52
CA THR A 585 -39.33 -6.43 -2.98
C THR A 585 -39.01 -6.39 -4.48
N ALA A 586 -38.68 -7.51 -5.10
CA ALA A 586 -38.47 -7.61 -6.53
C ALA A 586 -39.74 -7.31 -7.36
N GLU A 587 -40.92 -7.49 -6.77
CA GLU A 587 -42.23 -7.18 -7.37
C GLU A 587 -42.63 -5.71 -7.21
N SER A 588 -41.92 -4.96 -6.38
CA SER A 588 -42.16 -3.51 -6.19
C SER A 588 -41.77 -2.75 -7.44
N LYS A 589 -42.27 -1.51 -7.55
CA LYS A 589 -42.00 -0.66 -8.71
C LYS A 589 -40.50 -0.48 -8.94
N GLU A 590 -40.03 -0.72 -10.16
CA GLU A 590 -38.65 -0.47 -10.56
C GLU A 590 -38.44 1.05 -10.76
N TYR A 591 -37.35 1.58 -10.22
CA TYR A 591 -36.94 2.98 -10.38
C TYR A 591 -36.13 3.14 -11.65
N THR A 592 -36.71 3.82 -12.63
CA THR A 592 -36.06 4.11 -13.92
C THR A 592 -35.81 5.59 -14.15
N GLN A 593 -36.58 6.46 -13.47
CA GLN A 593 -36.48 7.93 -13.61
C GLN A 593 -37.05 8.63 -12.37
N PRO A 594 -36.69 9.90 -12.14
CA PRO A 594 -37.25 10.71 -11.06
C PRO A 594 -38.79 10.76 -11.11
N PHE A 595 -39.43 10.77 -9.94
CA PHE A 595 -40.89 10.84 -9.82
C PHE A 595 -41.32 11.92 -8.81
N ALA A 596 -42.49 12.49 -9.00
CA ALA A 596 -43.03 13.51 -8.13
C ALA A 596 -43.65 12.87 -6.87
N LEU A 597 -43.34 13.45 -5.67
CA LEU A 597 -43.95 13.07 -4.37
C LEU A 597 -44.00 14.28 -3.45
N GLU A 598 -45.22 14.73 -3.08
CA GLU A 598 -45.41 15.90 -2.20
C GLU A 598 -45.00 15.60 -0.74
N SER A 599 -45.35 14.45 -0.23
CA SER A 599 -44.99 13.98 1.14
C SER A 599 -45.14 12.46 1.20
N GLY A 600 -44.49 11.83 2.15
CA GLY A 600 -44.64 10.38 2.39
C GLY A 600 -43.31 9.71 2.74
N MET A 601 -43.40 8.42 2.99
CA MET A 601 -42.22 7.57 3.23
C MET A 601 -41.80 6.91 1.93
N VAL A 602 -40.58 7.17 1.49
CA VAL A 602 -39.97 6.43 0.38
C VAL A 602 -39.03 5.39 0.97
N LYS A 603 -39.24 4.13 0.58
CA LYS A 603 -38.28 3.05 0.83
C LYS A 603 -37.77 2.51 -0.49
N ALA A 604 -36.46 2.24 -0.56
CA ALA A 604 -35.82 1.73 -1.77
C ALA A 604 -34.82 0.64 -1.43
N VAL A 605 -34.63 -0.29 -2.36
CA VAL A 605 -33.65 -1.38 -2.25
C VAL A 605 -33.01 -1.63 -3.59
N ALA A 606 -31.71 -1.89 -3.60
CA ALA A 606 -31.00 -2.41 -4.76
C ALA A 606 -31.08 -3.93 -4.76
N LEU A 607 -31.33 -4.53 -5.93
CA LEU A 607 -31.29 -5.97 -6.17
C LEU A 607 -30.20 -6.25 -7.21
N LEU A 608 -29.33 -7.22 -6.90
CA LEU A 608 -28.25 -7.67 -7.77
C LEU A 608 -28.15 -9.19 -7.71
N ASN A 609 -28.26 -9.87 -8.84
CA ASN A 609 -28.15 -11.34 -8.93
C ASN A 609 -29.04 -12.07 -7.90
N ASN A 610 -30.29 -11.61 -7.72
CA ASN A 610 -31.26 -12.07 -6.70
C ASN A 610 -30.87 -11.77 -5.24
N GLU A 611 -29.75 -11.13 -4.98
CA GLU A 611 -29.43 -10.61 -3.64
C GLU A 611 -30.13 -9.29 -3.41
N LYS A 612 -30.66 -9.14 -2.18
CA LYS A 612 -31.31 -7.93 -1.72
C LYS A 612 -30.34 -7.10 -0.88
N GLY A 613 -30.16 -5.85 -1.28
CA GLY A 613 -29.37 -4.89 -0.53
C GLY A 613 -30.06 -4.35 0.73
N GLU A 614 -29.40 -3.42 1.39
CA GLU A 614 -29.93 -2.69 2.52
C GLU A 614 -31.07 -1.78 2.08
N VAL A 615 -32.18 -1.79 2.84
CA VAL A 615 -33.33 -0.93 2.56
C VAL A 615 -33.00 0.51 2.99
N CYS A 616 -32.90 1.41 2.04
CA CYS A 616 -32.86 2.84 2.29
C CYS A 616 -34.27 3.35 2.57
N GLN A 617 -34.45 4.20 3.58
CA GLN A 617 -35.74 4.84 3.86
C GLN A 617 -35.57 6.34 4.10
N GLN A 618 -36.49 7.13 3.55
CA GLN A 618 -36.52 8.58 3.71
C GLN A 618 -37.94 9.08 3.92
N GLN A 619 -38.18 9.70 5.09
CA GLN A 619 -39.42 10.42 5.32
C GLN A 619 -39.34 11.80 4.64
N LEU A 620 -40.23 12.08 3.73
CA LEU A 620 -40.36 13.35 3.04
C LEU A 620 -41.53 14.14 3.66
N GLY A 621 -41.21 15.28 4.26
CA GLY A 621 -42.23 16.22 4.76
C GLY A 621 -42.97 16.92 3.59
N THR A 622 -44.06 17.62 3.88
CA THR A 622 -44.83 18.37 2.90
C THR A 622 -43.95 19.38 2.16
N LEU A 623 -44.06 19.43 0.84
CA LEU A 623 -43.29 20.35 -0.01
C LEU A 623 -43.67 21.79 0.33
N LYS A 624 -42.75 22.59 0.85
CA LYS A 624 -42.94 24.02 1.00
C LYS A 624 -42.74 24.66 -0.38
N ARG A 625 -43.81 24.89 -1.10
CA ARG A 625 -43.76 25.73 -2.29
C ARG A 625 -43.50 27.16 -1.80
N ASN A 626 -42.34 27.73 -2.10
CA ASN A 626 -42.12 29.16 -1.91
C ASN A 626 -43.17 29.91 -2.75
N GLY A 627 -44.26 30.34 -2.09
CA GLY A 627 -45.16 31.28 -2.68
C GLY A 627 -44.33 32.49 -3.09
N ARG A 628 -44.41 32.89 -4.37
CA ARG A 628 -43.95 34.21 -4.80
C ARG A 628 -44.60 35.22 -3.87
N SER A 629 -43.85 35.79 -2.91
CA SER A 629 -44.27 37.00 -2.25
C SER A 629 -44.28 38.07 -3.33
N ASN A 630 -45.48 38.48 -3.79
CA ASN A 630 -45.70 39.74 -4.47
C ASN A 630 -45.33 40.84 -3.48
N ARG A 631 -44.06 41.18 -3.37
CA ARG A 631 -43.62 42.47 -2.85
C ARG A 631 -43.74 43.48 -4.02
N LYS A 632 -44.96 43.81 -4.37
CA LYS A 632 -45.34 45.16 -4.78
C LYS A 632 -45.88 45.80 -3.51
N ASP A 633 -45.37 46.96 -3.19
CA ASP A 633 -45.68 47.88 -2.10
C ASP A 633 -44.61 47.85 -0.98
N LEU A 634 -43.61 48.69 -1.23
CA LEU A 634 -43.02 49.61 -0.26
C LEU A 634 -42.06 50.53 -1.03
N LEU A 635 -42.68 51.46 -1.77
CA LEU A 635 -42.17 52.82 -2.00
C LEU A 635 -42.75 53.67 -0.87
N TRP A 636 -41.94 54.08 0.07
CA TRP A 636 -41.85 55.38 0.73
C TRP A 636 -40.53 55.47 1.44
#